data_96b4aa93beb6b70f934cf692492b1340
#
_entry.id   96b4aa93beb6b70f934cf692492b1340
#
_cell.length_a   1.000
_cell.length_b   1.000
_cell.length_c   1.000
_cell.angle_alpha   90.00
_cell.angle_beta   90.00
_cell.angle_gamma   90.00
#
_symmetry.space_group_name_H-M   'P 1'
#
loop_
_entity.id
_entity.type
_entity.pdbx_description
1 polymer ?
#
loop_
_entity_poly.entity_id
_entity_poly.type
_entity_poly.pdbx_seq_one_letter_code
_entity_poly.pdbx_strand_id
1 'polypeptide(L)'
;MSNVIWYASLAGISMGIAAYAIYMKRDKYQFSTYMVFYLFSATITWMGEFIVLGLFNSYAYKTGISQNPWAQNLLGHLLLNTSMFPAAATVMIAYSLKLGGIVLTAALFLLPEYIFDKLGLYEQHWWNYYMSFFNVIAFMLISRKWFSKMYKERRGLTRAVTYFFIAFICIHFPSPILLLAGKQQYKLSFVRKIFDDYYLSSIIVSFTYHLILCIVFVYFVCILKKWYWKIVPFLTCITVLTIFEKTDILIIHNGWKFIYTILLQQISIAIFILIEKFTLKPD
;
A
#
# COMPACT_ATOMS: atom_id res chain seq x y z
N MET A 1 -19.46 -1.21 20.49
CA MET A 1 -18.96 -0.39 19.36
C MET A 1 -17.95 -1.21 18.58
N SER A 2 -17.98 -1.19 17.26
CA SER A 2 -16.97 -1.89 16.44
C SER A 2 -15.60 -1.21 16.64
N ASN A 3 -14.56 -2.00 16.88
CA ASN A 3 -13.19 -1.49 17.04
C ASN A 3 -12.69 -0.74 15.79
N VAL A 4 -13.31 -0.96 14.62
CA VAL A 4 -13.02 -0.26 13.35
C VAL A 4 -13.02 1.26 13.52
N ILE A 5 -13.87 1.82 14.38
CA ILE A 5 -13.95 3.27 14.61
C ILE A 5 -12.61 3.84 15.07
N TRP A 6 -11.89 3.16 15.95
CA TRP A 6 -10.58 3.61 16.43
C TRP A 6 -9.55 3.69 15.30
N TYR A 7 -9.51 2.64 14.46
CA TYR A 7 -8.62 2.59 13.30
C TYR A 7 -8.97 3.65 12.26
N ALA A 8 -10.27 3.79 11.94
CA ALA A 8 -10.73 4.78 10.98
C ALA A 8 -10.49 6.22 11.48
N SER A 9 -10.68 6.48 12.78
CA SER A 9 -10.39 7.78 13.38
C SER A 9 -8.91 8.12 13.30
N LEU A 10 -8.02 7.18 13.65
CA LEU A 10 -6.57 7.39 13.57
C LEU A 10 -6.12 7.59 12.12
N ALA A 11 -6.69 6.83 11.19
CA ALA A 11 -6.44 6.99 9.76
C ALA A 11 -6.90 8.38 9.26
N GLY A 12 -8.11 8.79 9.61
CA GLY A 12 -8.67 10.10 9.23
C GLY A 12 -7.86 11.27 9.78
N ILE A 13 -7.47 11.21 11.07
CA ILE A 13 -6.61 12.21 11.69
C ILE A 13 -5.26 12.29 10.97
N SER A 14 -4.64 11.15 10.69
CA SER A 14 -3.34 11.09 9.99
C SER A 14 -3.43 11.70 8.59
N MET A 15 -4.47 11.37 7.83
CA MET A 15 -4.70 11.94 6.50
C MET A 15 -4.98 13.45 6.57
N GLY A 16 -5.75 13.91 7.57
CA GLY A 16 -6.00 15.32 7.83
C GLY A 16 -4.71 16.11 8.13
N ILE A 17 -3.81 15.54 8.95
CA ILE A 17 -2.50 16.12 9.23
C ILE A 17 -1.65 16.21 7.95
N ALA A 18 -1.63 15.16 7.13
CA ALA A 18 -0.91 15.19 5.85
C ALA A 18 -1.47 16.25 4.90
N ALA A 19 -2.78 16.31 4.74
CA ALA A 19 -3.46 17.30 3.90
C ALA A 19 -3.18 18.73 4.36
N TYR A 20 -3.24 18.98 5.69
CA TYR A 20 -2.88 20.26 6.28
C TYR A 20 -1.41 20.63 6.01
N ALA A 21 -0.47 19.69 6.21
CA ALA A 21 0.94 19.90 5.94
C ALA A 21 1.21 20.25 4.46
N ILE A 22 0.56 19.55 3.53
CA ILE A 22 0.65 19.83 2.09
C ILE A 22 0.11 21.24 1.79
N TYR A 23 -1.07 21.58 2.34
CA TYR A 23 -1.68 22.89 2.15
C TYR A 23 -0.78 24.03 2.64
N MET A 24 -0.25 23.91 3.87
CA MET A 24 0.63 24.91 4.49
C MET A 24 2.00 25.04 3.80
N LYS A 25 2.46 24.00 3.10
CA LYS A 25 3.76 23.96 2.42
C LYS A 25 3.66 23.79 0.90
N ARG A 26 2.52 24.19 0.32
CA ARG A 26 2.23 24.09 -1.11
C ARG A 26 3.22 24.86 -2.01
N ASP A 27 3.83 25.93 -1.46
CA ASP A 27 4.82 26.73 -2.19
C ASP A 27 6.19 26.05 -2.27
N LYS A 28 6.45 25.03 -1.44
CA LYS A 28 7.72 24.31 -1.41
C LYS A 28 7.84 23.27 -2.49
N TYR A 29 6.78 22.50 -2.70
CA TYR A 29 6.71 21.46 -3.73
C TYR A 29 5.32 21.43 -4.37
N GLN A 30 5.25 21.05 -5.64
CA GLN A 30 3.98 20.87 -6.33
C GLN A 30 3.14 19.77 -5.65
N PHE A 31 1.83 19.92 -5.64
CA PHE A 31 0.89 18.93 -5.10
C PHE A 31 1.13 17.52 -5.68
N SER A 32 1.39 17.43 -6.99
CA SER A 32 1.70 16.17 -7.67
C SER A 32 2.93 15.47 -7.11
N THR A 33 3.94 16.22 -6.67
CA THR A 33 5.15 15.68 -6.02
C THR A 33 4.83 15.08 -4.65
N TYR A 34 4.00 15.78 -3.84
CA TYR A 34 3.53 15.26 -2.56
C TYR A 34 2.69 14.00 -2.75
N MET A 35 1.78 13.99 -3.71
CA MET A 35 0.91 12.84 -4.01
C MET A 35 1.74 11.60 -4.40
N VAL A 36 2.69 11.76 -5.32
CA VAL A 36 3.59 10.67 -5.73
C VAL A 36 4.38 10.13 -4.53
N PHE A 37 4.91 11.03 -3.71
CA PHE A 37 5.67 10.63 -2.53
C PHE A 37 4.79 9.93 -1.48
N TYR A 38 3.56 10.40 -1.28
CA TYR A 38 2.59 9.74 -0.39
C TYR A 38 2.30 8.32 -0.84
N LEU A 39 1.96 8.12 -2.11
CA LEU A 39 1.68 6.79 -2.69
C LEU A 39 2.90 5.86 -2.63
N PHE A 40 4.09 6.39 -2.93
CA PHE A 40 5.35 5.67 -2.79
C PHE A 40 5.58 5.21 -1.34
N SER A 41 5.38 6.12 -0.38
CA SER A 41 5.54 5.84 1.05
C SER A 41 4.53 4.80 1.55
N ALA A 42 3.27 4.88 1.10
CA ALA A 42 2.24 3.89 1.40
C ALA A 42 2.62 2.51 0.88
N THR A 43 3.17 2.43 -0.33
CA THR A 43 3.58 1.13 -0.90
C THR A 43 4.74 0.52 -0.15
N ILE A 44 5.73 1.31 0.27
CA ILE A 44 6.85 0.78 1.08
C ILE A 44 6.33 0.18 2.37
N THR A 45 5.40 0.85 3.06
CA THR A 45 4.81 0.32 4.28
C THR A 45 3.98 -0.93 4.02
N TRP A 46 3.25 -1.00 2.91
CA TRP A 46 2.53 -2.20 2.52
C TRP A 46 3.45 -3.40 2.28
N MET A 47 4.59 -3.18 1.62
CA MET A 47 5.58 -4.24 1.38
C MET A 47 6.26 -4.68 2.68
N GLY A 48 6.62 -3.73 3.54
CA GLY A 48 7.16 -4.03 4.86
C GLY A 48 6.19 -4.83 5.72
N GLU A 49 4.94 -4.40 5.76
CA GLU A 49 3.87 -5.07 6.51
C GLU A 49 3.58 -6.48 5.97
N PHE A 50 3.56 -6.66 4.65
CA PHE A 50 3.41 -7.99 4.06
C PHE A 50 4.48 -8.96 4.57
N ILE A 51 5.71 -8.50 4.71
CA ILE A 51 6.80 -9.32 5.26
C ILE A 51 6.58 -9.54 6.77
N VAL A 52 6.49 -8.46 7.54
CA VAL A 52 6.51 -8.50 9.00
C VAL A 52 5.24 -9.15 9.56
N LEU A 53 4.08 -8.73 9.11
CA LEU A 53 2.80 -9.28 9.55
C LEU A 53 2.41 -10.52 8.72
N GLY A 54 2.40 -10.40 7.39
CA GLY A 54 1.87 -11.44 6.51
C GLY A 54 2.69 -12.73 6.54
N LEU A 55 4.03 -12.65 6.51
CA LEU A 55 4.88 -13.84 6.49
C LEU A 55 5.34 -14.27 7.89
N PHE A 56 5.58 -13.34 8.80
CA PHE A 56 6.17 -13.62 10.12
C PHE A 56 5.19 -13.49 11.28
N ASN A 57 3.92 -13.10 11.03
CA ASN A 57 2.88 -12.99 12.06
C ASN A 57 3.36 -12.30 13.35
N SER A 58 3.95 -11.12 13.19
CA SER A 58 4.66 -10.41 14.27
C SER A 58 3.74 -9.82 15.34
N TYR A 59 2.50 -9.49 14.95
CA TYR A 59 1.45 -8.91 15.79
C TYR A 59 0.08 -9.12 15.14
N ALA A 60 -0.98 -8.69 15.78
CA ALA A 60 -2.34 -8.75 15.23
C ALA A 60 -3.12 -7.46 15.48
N TYR A 61 -3.83 -6.99 14.47
CA TYR A 61 -4.87 -5.98 14.60
C TYR A 61 -6.20 -6.62 15.01
N LYS A 62 -6.91 -6.03 15.97
CA LYS A 62 -8.21 -6.49 16.49
C LYS A 62 -9.32 -5.51 16.07
N THR A 63 -9.55 -5.38 14.77
CA THR A 63 -10.53 -4.44 14.22
C THR A 63 -11.98 -4.81 14.50
N GLY A 64 -12.24 -6.07 14.84
CA GLY A 64 -13.60 -6.55 15.15
C GLY A 64 -14.55 -6.61 13.95
N ILE A 65 -14.02 -6.52 12.70
CA ILE A 65 -14.84 -6.61 11.48
C ILE A 65 -15.31 -8.03 11.18
N SER A 66 -14.57 -9.02 11.65
CA SER A 66 -14.77 -10.44 11.37
C SER A 66 -14.25 -11.28 12.53
N GLN A 67 -14.71 -12.54 12.63
CA GLN A 67 -14.13 -13.52 13.54
C GLN A 67 -12.76 -14.03 13.04
N ASN A 68 -12.46 -13.90 11.74
CA ASN A 68 -11.19 -14.32 11.19
C ASN A 68 -10.08 -13.30 11.50
N PRO A 69 -8.98 -13.72 12.16
CA PRO A 69 -7.88 -12.82 12.53
C PRO A 69 -7.20 -12.14 11.32
N TRP A 70 -7.05 -12.86 10.22
CA TRP A 70 -6.41 -12.32 9.02
C TRP A 70 -7.28 -11.30 8.28
N ALA A 71 -8.62 -11.42 8.33
CA ALA A 71 -9.52 -10.37 7.86
C ALA A 71 -9.36 -9.09 8.71
N GLN A 72 -9.20 -9.23 10.03
CA GLN A 72 -8.95 -8.11 10.93
C GLN A 72 -7.59 -7.46 10.64
N ASN A 73 -6.55 -8.26 10.48
CA ASN A 73 -5.21 -7.81 10.11
C ASN A 73 -5.23 -7.05 8.78
N LEU A 74 -5.93 -7.57 7.77
CA LEU A 74 -6.04 -6.94 6.47
C LEU A 74 -6.70 -5.56 6.54
N LEU A 75 -7.77 -5.41 7.31
CA LEU A 75 -8.43 -4.11 7.49
C LEU A 75 -7.55 -3.12 8.27
N GLY A 76 -6.93 -3.57 9.37
CA GLY A 76 -6.00 -2.75 10.15
C GLY A 76 -4.84 -2.24 9.29
N HIS A 77 -4.24 -3.13 8.52
CA HIS A 77 -3.22 -2.80 7.53
C HIS A 77 -3.70 -1.76 6.50
N LEU A 78 -4.85 -1.99 5.86
CA LEU A 78 -5.41 -1.06 4.89
C LEU A 78 -5.61 0.34 5.46
N LEU A 79 -6.10 0.45 6.68
CA LEU A 79 -6.35 1.74 7.31
C LEU A 79 -5.05 2.43 7.75
N LEU A 80 -4.20 1.77 8.52
CA LEU A 80 -3.06 2.41 9.15
C LEU A 80 -1.86 2.58 8.22
N ASN A 81 -1.54 1.58 7.42
CA ASN A 81 -0.38 1.65 6.52
C ASN A 81 -0.63 2.48 5.25
N THR A 82 -1.89 2.73 4.92
CA THR A 82 -2.24 3.69 3.85
C THR A 82 -2.28 5.13 4.35
N SER A 83 -2.39 5.36 5.66
CA SER A 83 -2.59 6.70 6.23
C SER A 83 -1.43 7.16 7.11
N MET A 84 -1.16 6.46 8.20
CA MET A 84 -0.32 6.95 9.29
C MET A 84 1.15 7.13 8.89
N PHE A 85 1.77 6.11 8.33
CA PHE A 85 3.15 6.17 7.88
C PHE A 85 3.37 7.15 6.71
N PRO A 86 2.57 7.12 5.63
CA PRO A 86 2.70 8.08 4.54
C PRO A 86 2.46 9.52 5.00
N ALA A 87 1.55 9.73 5.95
CA ALA A 87 1.32 11.05 6.53
C ALA A 87 2.57 11.56 7.26
N ALA A 88 3.18 10.74 8.10
CA ALA A 88 4.42 11.12 8.80
C ALA A 88 5.56 11.43 7.83
N ALA A 89 5.75 10.61 6.79
CA ALA A 89 6.73 10.87 5.74
C ALA A 89 6.44 12.18 5.00
N THR A 90 5.18 12.48 4.72
CA THR A 90 4.75 13.73 4.06
C THR A 90 5.02 14.93 4.95
N VAL A 91 4.67 14.87 6.23
CA VAL A 91 4.99 15.93 7.22
C VAL A 91 6.50 16.16 7.31
N MET A 92 7.28 15.08 7.38
CA MET A 92 8.75 15.16 7.40
C MET A 92 9.31 15.97 6.24
N ILE A 93 8.85 15.71 5.01
CA ILE A 93 9.31 16.43 3.82
C ILE A 93 8.78 17.86 3.78
N ALA A 94 7.50 18.06 4.11
CA ALA A 94 6.85 19.36 4.12
C ALA A 94 7.60 20.33 5.04
N TYR A 95 7.93 19.91 6.26
CA TYR A 95 8.60 20.73 7.27
C TYR A 95 10.12 20.52 7.33
N SER A 96 10.72 19.71 6.46
CA SER A 96 12.16 19.41 6.45
C SER A 96 12.69 18.94 7.81
N LEU A 97 11.96 18.02 8.46
CA LEU A 97 12.31 17.55 9.79
C LEU A 97 13.75 17.04 9.84
N LYS A 98 14.53 17.52 10.80
CA LYS A 98 15.87 17.03 11.13
C LYS A 98 15.76 15.70 11.91
N LEU A 99 16.91 15.10 12.24
CA LEU A 99 16.95 13.82 12.96
C LEU A 99 16.14 13.86 14.27
N GLY A 100 16.24 14.92 15.06
CA GLY A 100 15.45 15.08 16.28
C GLY A 100 13.94 15.05 16.05
N GLY A 101 13.45 15.67 14.95
CA GLY A 101 12.03 15.61 14.58
C GLY A 101 11.61 14.20 14.14
N ILE A 102 12.50 13.45 13.47
CA ILE A 102 12.24 12.06 13.10
C ILE A 102 12.13 11.18 14.35
N VAL A 103 13.07 11.33 15.30
CA VAL A 103 13.05 10.60 16.58
C VAL A 103 11.80 10.93 17.39
N LEU A 104 11.42 12.22 17.46
CA LEU A 104 10.18 12.64 18.11
C LEU A 104 8.95 12.02 17.43
N THR A 105 8.90 11.99 16.09
CA THR A 105 7.80 11.34 15.36
C THR A 105 7.74 9.85 15.69
N ALA A 106 8.88 9.16 15.74
CA ALA A 106 8.93 7.75 16.11
C ALA A 106 8.43 7.50 17.54
N ALA A 107 8.79 8.38 18.49
CA ALA A 107 8.26 8.31 19.85
C ALA A 107 6.73 8.55 19.90
N LEU A 108 6.22 9.49 19.11
CA LEU A 108 4.77 9.75 19.01
C LEU A 108 4.01 8.57 18.39
N PHE A 109 4.63 7.76 17.53
CA PHE A 109 4.01 6.55 16.98
C PHE A 109 3.78 5.47 18.03
N LEU A 110 4.57 5.44 19.11
CA LEU A 110 4.37 4.49 20.21
C LEU A 110 3.11 4.79 21.03
N LEU A 111 2.61 6.04 21.02
CA LEU A 111 1.41 6.38 21.78
C LEU A 111 0.16 5.64 21.31
N PRO A 112 -0.24 5.72 20.02
CA PRO A 112 -1.38 4.94 19.54
C PRO A 112 -1.13 3.42 19.64
N GLU A 113 0.08 2.92 19.41
CA GLU A 113 0.40 1.50 19.57
C GLU A 113 0.17 1.06 21.03
N TYR A 114 0.69 1.81 22.00
CA TYR A 114 0.49 1.54 23.43
C TYR A 114 -0.99 1.61 23.83
N ILE A 115 -1.72 2.66 23.38
CA ILE A 115 -3.15 2.81 23.66
C ILE A 115 -3.94 1.64 23.07
N PHE A 116 -3.66 1.25 21.84
CA PHE A 116 -4.34 0.14 21.17
C PHE A 116 -4.07 -1.19 21.85
N ASP A 117 -2.83 -1.43 22.29
CA ASP A 117 -2.47 -2.61 23.08
C ASP A 117 -3.26 -2.65 24.40
N LYS A 118 -3.30 -1.55 25.17
CA LYS A 118 -4.05 -1.47 26.44
C LYS A 118 -5.57 -1.60 26.28
N LEU A 119 -6.11 -1.18 25.13
CA LEU A 119 -7.53 -1.32 24.81
C LEU A 119 -7.88 -2.68 24.19
N GLY A 120 -6.91 -3.59 24.00
CA GLY A 120 -7.12 -4.87 23.34
C GLY A 120 -7.44 -4.75 21.84
N LEU A 121 -7.06 -3.63 21.22
CA LEU A 121 -7.22 -3.38 19.78
C LEU A 121 -6.03 -3.90 18.99
N TYR A 122 -4.91 -4.14 19.64
CA TYR A 122 -3.64 -4.59 19.04
C TYR A 122 -3.04 -5.64 19.95
N GLU A 123 -2.39 -6.64 19.39
CA GLU A 123 -1.73 -7.71 20.13
C GLU A 123 -0.33 -7.92 19.57
N GLN A 124 0.68 -7.83 20.43
CA GLN A 124 2.06 -8.12 20.10
C GLN A 124 2.31 -9.63 20.24
N HIS A 125 2.89 -10.28 19.21
CA HIS A 125 3.37 -11.64 19.30
C HIS A 125 4.86 -11.63 19.68
N TRP A 126 5.75 -11.49 18.69
CA TRP A 126 7.19 -11.32 18.93
C TRP A 126 7.69 -9.89 18.67
N TRP A 127 6.83 -9.03 18.04
CA TRP A 127 7.13 -7.64 17.81
C TRP A 127 7.02 -6.85 19.12
N ASN A 128 7.94 -5.88 19.32
CA ASN A 128 7.97 -5.07 20.54
C ASN A 128 8.01 -3.57 20.20
N TYR A 129 7.65 -2.71 21.13
CA TYR A 129 7.63 -1.24 20.95
C TYR A 129 8.97 -0.68 20.46
N TYR A 130 10.11 -1.19 20.91
CA TYR A 130 11.42 -0.74 20.42
C TYR A 130 11.61 -1.08 18.92
N MET A 131 11.05 -2.18 18.44
CA MET A 131 11.09 -2.51 17.00
C MET A 131 10.24 -1.53 16.21
N SER A 132 9.05 -1.16 16.68
CA SER A 132 8.22 -0.11 16.08
C SER A 132 8.97 1.23 16.03
N PHE A 133 9.61 1.61 17.13
CA PHE A 133 10.38 2.84 17.22
C PHE A 133 11.49 2.91 16.15
N PHE A 134 12.34 1.88 16.09
CA PHE A 134 13.42 1.83 15.11
C PHE A 134 12.92 1.66 13.67
N ASN A 135 11.83 0.92 13.47
CA ASN A 135 11.20 0.77 12.15
C ASN A 135 10.70 2.10 11.61
N VAL A 136 10.03 2.92 12.43
CA VAL A 136 9.59 4.27 12.03
C VAL A 136 10.78 5.14 11.66
N ILE A 137 11.87 5.14 12.46
CA ILE A 137 13.08 5.90 12.15
C ILE A 137 13.67 5.44 10.81
N ALA A 138 13.85 4.13 10.62
CA ALA A 138 14.39 3.56 9.38
C ALA A 138 13.52 3.92 8.18
N PHE A 139 12.21 3.75 8.29
CA PHE A 139 11.24 4.14 7.26
C PHE A 139 11.36 5.62 6.89
N MET A 140 11.39 6.52 7.86
CA MET A 140 11.50 7.95 7.60
C MET A 140 12.84 8.34 6.97
N LEU A 141 13.95 7.74 7.39
CA LEU A 141 15.27 7.99 6.80
C LEU A 141 15.34 7.48 5.35
N ILE A 142 14.84 6.29 5.08
CA ILE A 142 14.75 5.72 3.73
C ILE A 142 13.87 6.61 2.85
N SER A 143 12.69 6.98 3.32
CA SER A 143 11.74 7.84 2.62
C SER A 143 12.34 9.21 2.32
N ARG A 144 13.06 9.83 3.25
CA ARG A 144 13.75 11.11 3.05
C ARG A 144 14.83 11.00 1.98
N LYS A 145 15.66 9.96 2.05
CA LYS A 145 16.71 9.71 1.04
C LYS A 145 16.11 9.50 -0.35
N TRP A 146 15.04 8.71 -0.41
CA TRP A 146 14.34 8.44 -1.67
C TRP A 146 13.68 9.69 -2.23
N PHE A 147 13.00 10.49 -1.38
CA PHE A 147 12.40 11.76 -1.81
C PHE A 147 13.44 12.67 -2.47
N SER A 148 14.58 12.85 -1.83
CA SER A 148 15.67 13.67 -2.38
C SER A 148 16.13 13.16 -3.75
N LYS A 149 16.27 11.84 -3.90
CA LYS A 149 16.65 11.21 -5.16
C LYS A 149 15.56 11.36 -6.23
N MET A 150 14.32 11.03 -5.90
CA MET A 150 13.15 11.15 -6.78
C MET A 150 12.93 12.59 -7.27
N TYR A 151 13.15 13.57 -6.41
CA TYR A 151 12.96 14.98 -6.75
C TYR A 151 14.05 15.50 -7.70
N LYS A 152 15.29 15.05 -7.52
CA LYS A 152 16.44 15.45 -8.34
C LYS A 152 16.56 14.65 -9.63
N GLU A 153 16.35 13.34 -9.57
CA GLU A 153 16.54 12.42 -10.68
C GLU A 153 15.19 11.97 -11.26
N ARG A 154 14.57 12.81 -12.07
CA ARG A 154 13.24 12.54 -12.68
C ARG A 154 13.30 11.63 -13.90
N ARG A 155 14.43 10.94 -14.16
CA ARG A 155 14.67 10.07 -15.32
C ARG A 155 15.28 8.72 -14.90
N GLY A 156 15.36 7.79 -15.83
CA GLY A 156 16.07 6.53 -15.67
C GLY A 156 15.50 5.63 -14.57
N LEU A 157 16.38 4.92 -13.88
CA LEU A 157 16.01 3.90 -12.89
C LEU A 157 15.26 4.46 -11.69
N THR A 158 15.61 5.64 -11.20
CA THR A 158 14.94 6.28 -10.08
C THR A 158 13.47 6.52 -10.37
N ARG A 159 13.16 7.02 -11.59
CA ARG A 159 11.78 7.17 -12.05
C ARG A 159 11.07 5.82 -12.16
N ALA A 160 11.68 4.83 -12.81
CA ALA A 160 11.09 3.50 -12.99
C ALA A 160 10.76 2.84 -11.65
N VAL A 161 11.69 2.86 -10.69
CA VAL A 161 11.46 2.30 -9.34
C VAL A 161 10.36 3.07 -8.60
N THR A 162 10.34 4.41 -8.67
CA THR A 162 9.26 5.19 -8.04
C THR A 162 7.90 4.79 -8.60
N TYR A 163 7.78 4.70 -9.93
CA TYR A 163 6.51 4.30 -10.55
C TYR A 163 6.18 2.81 -10.41
N PHE A 164 7.16 1.95 -10.15
CA PHE A 164 6.90 0.57 -9.75
C PHE A 164 6.10 0.50 -8.44
N PHE A 165 6.51 1.26 -7.43
CA PHE A 165 5.77 1.34 -6.16
C PHE A 165 4.39 1.96 -6.34
N ILE A 166 4.26 3.00 -7.19
CA ILE A 166 2.95 3.62 -7.48
C ILE A 166 2.04 2.67 -8.26
N ALA A 167 2.56 1.96 -9.27
CA ALA A 167 1.80 0.96 -9.99
C ALA A 167 1.27 -0.11 -9.04
N PHE A 168 2.12 -0.58 -8.12
CA PHE A 168 1.74 -1.61 -7.17
C PHE A 168 0.55 -1.17 -6.30
N ILE A 169 0.61 0.00 -5.66
CA ILE A 169 -0.51 0.43 -4.80
C ILE A 169 -1.79 0.66 -5.62
N CYS A 170 -1.70 1.24 -6.82
CA CYS A 170 -2.87 1.46 -7.66
C CYS A 170 -3.55 0.13 -8.04
N ILE A 171 -2.77 -0.89 -8.41
CA ILE A 171 -3.27 -2.14 -8.98
C ILE A 171 -3.63 -3.14 -7.88
N HIS A 172 -2.88 -3.16 -6.78
CA HIS A 172 -3.13 -4.09 -5.68
C HIS A 172 -4.29 -3.64 -4.78
N PHE A 173 -4.50 -2.33 -4.61
CA PHE A 173 -5.48 -1.76 -3.67
C PHE A 173 -6.91 -2.33 -3.79
N PRO A 174 -7.50 -2.59 -4.97
CA PRO A 174 -8.83 -3.17 -5.06
C PRO A 174 -8.94 -4.60 -4.52
N SER A 175 -7.88 -5.41 -4.65
CA SER A 175 -7.91 -6.85 -4.31
C SER A 175 -8.20 -7.14 -2.84
N PRO A 176 -7.51 -6.53 -1.85
CA PRO A 176 -7.83 -6.72 -0.44
C PRO A 176 -9.21 -6.20 -0.06
N ILE A 177 -9.69 -5.14 -0.68
CA ILE A 177 -11.05 -4.62 -0.45
C ILE A 177 -12.10 -5.62 -0.93
N LEU A 178 -11.95 -6.17 -2.14
CA LEU A 178 -12.87 -7.16 -2.69
C LEU A 178 -12.82 -8.47 -1.91
N LEU A 179 -11.66 -8.85 -1.39
CA LEU A 179 -11.51 -10.01 -0.50
C LEU A 179 -12.27 -9.79 0.82
N LEU A 180 -12.11 -8.63 1.48
CA LEU A 180 -12.85 -8.29 2.70
C LEU A 180 -14.36 -8.20 2.46
N ALA A 181 -14.78 -7.71 1.30
CA ALA A 181 -16.18 -7.67 0.90
C ALA A 181 -16.74 -9.05 0.49
N GLY A 182 -15.93 -10.11 0.53
CA GLY A 182 -16.33 -11.46 0.13
C GLY A 182 -16.73 -11.56 -1.35
N LYS A 183 -16.17 -10.71 -2.22
CA LYS A 183 -16.51 -10.66 -3.65
C LYS A 183 -15.59 -11.50 -4.50
N GLN A 184 -14.34 -11.60 -4.13
CA GLN A 184 -13.34 -12.43 -4.82
C GLN A 184 -12.28 -12.97 -3.87
N GLN A 185 -11.66 -14.06 -4.26
CA GLN A 185 -10.47 -14.62 -3.61
C GLN A 185 -9.49 -15.16 -4.64
N TYR A 186 -8.23 -15.23 -4.24
CA TYR A 186 -7.20 -15.94 -5.00
C TYR A 186 -6.85 -17.25 -4.29
N LYS A 187 -6.82 -18.37 -5.02
CA LYS A 187 -6.58 -19.69 -4.46
C LYS A 187 -5.51 -20.43 -5.27
N LEU A 188 -4.40 -20.75 -4.61
CA LEU A 188 -3.40 -21.68 -5.12
C LEU A 188 -3.21 -22.81 -4.11
N SER A 189 -3.38 -24.05 -4.56
CA SER A 189 -3.41 -25.21 -3.66
C SER A 189 -2.14 -25.38 -2.83
N PHE A 190 -0.96 -25.10 -3.40
CA PHE A 190 0.30 -25.18 -2.65
C PHE A 190 0.44 -24.05 -1.61
N VAL A 191 -0.01 -22.83 -1.92
CA VAL A 191 0.00 -21.70 -0.98
C VAL A 191 -0.96 -21.98 0.18
N ARG A 192 -2.14 -22.53 -0.13
CA ARG A 192 -3.13 -22.93 0.88
C ARG A 192 -2.62 -24.02 1.82
N LYS A 193 -1.77 -24.92 1.35
CA LYS A 193 -1.14 -25.94 2.19
C LYS A 193 -0.12 -25.39 3.17
N ILE A 194 0.55 -24.28 2.81
CA ILE A 194 1.57 -23.64 3.64
C ILE A 194 0.91 -22.67 4.63
N PHE A 195 -0.04 -21.86 4.14
CA PHE A 195 -0.74 -20.84 4.90
C PHE A 195 -2.22 -21.25 5.01
N ASP A 196 -2.56 -22.02 6.02
CA ASP A 196 -3.88 -22.64 6.21
C ASP A 196 -4.96 -21.65 6.63
N ASP A 197 -4.94 -20.44 6.07
CA ASP A 197 -5.97 -19.41 6.25
C ASP A 197 -6.44 -18.88 4.89
N TYR A 198 -7.75 -18.65 4.81
CA TYR A 198 -8.42 -18.17 3.61
C TYR A 198 -7.93 -16.79 3.16
N TYR A 199 -7.88 -15.82 4.09
CA TYR A 199 -7.48 -14.46 3.78
C TYR A 199 -5.97 -14.36 3.52
N LEU A 200 -5.16 -14.94 4.39
CA LEU A 200 -3.71 -14.90 4.25
C LEU A 200 -3.23 -15.53 2.94
N SER A 201 -3.72 -16.73 2.61
CA SER A 201 -3.34 -17.41 1.36
C SER A 201 -3.76 -16.60 0.12
N SER A 202 -4.95 -15.99 0.15
CA SER A 202 -5.43 -15.13 -0.94
C SER A 202 -4.59 -13.85 -1.08
N ILE A 203 -4.21 -13.22 0.03
CA ILE A 203 -3.34 -12.03 0.04
C ILE A 203 -1.98 -12.38 -0.56
N ILE A 204 -1.37 -13.49 -0.15
CA ILE A 204 -0.04 -13.91 -0.65
C ILE A 204 -0.07 -14.09 -2.17
N VAL A 205 -1.10 -14.76 -2.70
CA VAL A 205 -1.24 -14.96 -4.15
C VAL A 205 -1.43 -13.64 -4.87
N SER A 206 -2.38 -12.80 -4.41
CA SER A 206 -2.68 -11.53 -5.06
C SER A 206 -1.52 -10.54 -4.98
N PHE A 207 -0.83 -10.49 -3.85
CA PHE A 207 0.34 -9.63 -3.67
C PHE A 207 1.47 -10.01 -4.64
N THR A 208 1.80 -11.29 -4.68
CA THR A 208 2.90 -11.80 -5.52
C THR A 208 2.62 -11.57 -7.01
N TYR A 209 1.41 -11.89 -7.47
CA TYR A 209 1.09 -11.71 -8.88
C TYR A 209 1.05 -10.23 -9.29
N HIS A 210 0.51 -9.33 -8.46
CA HIS A 210 0.53 -7.89 -8.73
C HIS A 210 1.95 -7.34 -8.75
N LEU A 211 2.84 -7.83 -7.88
CA LEU A 211 4.23 -7.44 -7.88
C LEU A 211 4.91 -7.75 -9.22
N ILE A 212 4.66 -8.94 -9.77
CA ILE A 212 5.20 -9.35 -11.08
C ILE A 212 4.58 -8.50 -12.20
N LEU A 213 3.26 -8.29 -12.18
CA LEU A 213 2.59 -7.45 -13.19
C LEU A 213 3.11 -6.02 -13.22
N CYS A 214 3.43 -5.45 -12.06
CA CYS A 214 3.96 -4.09 -11.98
C CYS A 214 5.30 -3.93 -12.68
N ILE A 215 6.15 -4.96 -12.72
CA ILE A 215 7.40 -4.94 -13.50
C ILE A 215 7.07 -4.75 -14.99
N VAL A 216 6.13 -5.55 -15.49
CA VAL A 216 5.66 -5.48 -16.89
C VAL A 216 5.07 -4.09 -17.19
N PHE A 217 4.21 -3.59 -16.31
CA PHE A 217 3.54 -2.31 -16.51
C PHE A 217 4.53 -1.13 -16.54
N VAL A 218 5.48 -1.08 -15.62
CA VAL A 218 6.51 -0.06 -15.59
C VAL A 218 7.39 -0.12 -16.84
N TYR A 219 7.73 -1.30 -17.31
CA TYR A 219 8.50 -1.46 -18.55
C TYR A 219 7.78 -0.81 -19.73
N PHE A 220 6.49 -1.15 -19.94
CA PHE A 220 5.74 -0.63 -21.08
C PHE A 220 5.29 0.83 -20.93
N VAL A 221 5.01 1.29 -19.71
CA VAL A 221 4.51 2.65 -19.48
C VAL A 221 5.65 3.65 -19.31
N CYS A 222 6.68 3.31 -18.51
CA CYS A 222 7.72 4.26 -18.10
C CYS A 222 8.98 4.19 -18.95
N ILE A 223 9.35 3.00 -19.48
CA ILE A 223 10.61 2.79 -20.18
C ILE A 223 10.42 2.94 -21.70
N LEU A 224 9.43 2.27 -22.31
CA LEU A 224 9.24 2.27 -23.76
C LEU A 224 8.66 3.58 -24.33
N LYS A 225 8.09 4.48 -23.52
CA LYS A 225 7.65 5.85 -23.81
C LYS A 225 6.65 6.06 -24.96
N LYS A 226 6.54 5.17 -25.96
CA LYS A 226 5.61 5.31 -27.07
C LYS A 226 4.17 5.04 -26.62
N TRP A 227 3.23 5.85 -27.05
CA TRP A 227 1.85 5.83 -26.58
C TRP A 227 1.14 4.47 -26.76
N TYR A 228 1.42 3.77 -27.86
CA TYR A 228 0.78 2.48 -28.15
C TYR A 228 1.22 1.35 -27.22
N TRP A 229 2.42 1.44 -26.61
CA TRP A 229 2.85 0.48 -25.60
C TRP A 229 2.01 0.55 -24.32
N LYS A 230 1.34 1.68 -24.07
CA LYS A 230 0.48 1.85 -22.90
C LYS A 230 -0.79 1.00 -22.94
N ILE A 231 -1.10 0.38 -24.08
CA ILE A 231 -2.21 -0.58 -24.19
C ILE A 231 -1.83 -1.97 -23.65
N VAL A 232 -0.54 -2.32 -23.65
CA VAL A 232 -0.06 -3.65 -23.23
C VAL A 232 -0.44 -3.98 -21.77
N PRO A 233 -0.29 -3.10 -20.77
CA PRO A 233 -0.78 -3.35 -19.42
C PRO A 233 -2.25 -3.78 -19.35
N PHE A 234 -3.13 -3.13 -20.11
CA PHE A 234 -4.54 -3.47 -20.15
C PHE A 234 -4.78 -4.89 -20.69
N LEU A 235 -4.16 -5.21 -21.80
CA LEU A 235 -4.28 -6.54 -22.42
C LEU A 235 -3.67 -7.64 -21.54
N THR A 236 -2.49 -7.41 -20.98
CA THR A 236 -1.84 -8.35 -20.07
C THR A 236 -2.70 -8.63 -18.84
N CYS A 237 -3.28 -7.59 -18.25
CA CYS A 237 -4.17 -7.75 -17.09
C CYS A 237 -5.41 -8.59 -17.43
N ILE A 238 -6.10 -8.30 -18.55
CA ILE A 238 -7.26 -9.07 -19.01
C ILE A 238 -6.86 -10.54 -19.21
N THR A 239 -5.75 -10.77 -19.91
CA THR A 239 -5.28 -12.14 -20.21
C THR A 239 -4.99 -12.92 -18.93
N VAL A 240 -4.25 -12.32 -17.98
CA VAL A 240 -3.88 -12.99 -16.71
C VAL A 240 -5.13 -13.27 -15.87
N LEU A 241 -6.04 -12.29 -15.73
CA LEU A 241 -7.28 -12.49 -14.97
C LEU A 241 -8.18 -13.56 -15.60
N THR A 242 -8.26 -13.61 -16.93
CA THR A 242 -9.03 -14.65 -17.64
C THR A 242 -8.41 -16.04 -17.45
N ILE A 243 -7.08 -16.14 -17.45
CA ILE A 243 -6.40 -17.40 -17.15
C ILE A 243 -6.69 -17.82 -15.69
N PHE A 244 -6.59 -16.89 -14.75
CA PHE A 244 -6.83 -17.16 -13.33
C PHE A 244 -8.27 -17.58 -13.04
N GLU A 245 -9.24 -16.99 -13.70
CA GLU A 245 -10.65 -17.38 -13.57
C GLU A 245 -10.89 -18.78 -14.16
N LYS A 246 -10.36 -19.08 -15.36
CA LYS A 246 -10.50 -20.39 -16.00
C LYS A 246 -9.74 -21.52 -15.30
N THR A 247 -8.73 -21.20 -14.52
CA THR A 247 -7.92 -22.17 -13.75
C THR A 247 -8.30 -22.24 -12.28
N ASP A 248 -9.42 -21.63 -11.88
CA ASP A 248 -9.91 -21.55 -10.50
C ASP A 248 -8.90 -20.93 -9.51
N ILE A 249 -7.92 -20.16 -10.02
CA ILE A 249 -7.02 -19.36 -9.20
C ILE A 249 -7.75 -18.11 -8.68
N LEU A 250 -8.55 -17.45 -9.54
CA LEU A 250 -9.44 -16.37 -9.17
C LEU A 250 -10.87 -16.89 -9.06
N ILE A 251 -11.42 -16.88 -7.86
CA ILE A 251 -12.79 -17.33 -7.58
C ILE A 251 -13.65 -16.10 -7.27
N ILE A 252 -14.78 -16.00 -7.94
CA ILE A 252 -15.75 -14.91 -7.80
C ILE A 252 -16.95 -15.39 -6.99
N HIS A 253 -17.42 -14.57 -6.06
CA HIS A 253 -18.47 -14.92 -5.10
C HIS A 253 -19.59 -13.87 -5.00
N ASN A 254 -20.68 -14.24 -4.32
CA ASN A 254 -21.74 -13.36 -3.81
C ASN A 254 -22.32 -12.39 -4.86
N GLY A 255 -22.67 -12.90 -6.03
CA GLY A 255 -23.30 -12.12 -7.10
C GLY A 255 -22.38 -11.11 -7.77
N TRP A 256 -21.11 -11.08 -7.41
CA TRP A 256 -20.08 -10.31 -8.13
C TRP A 256 -19.84 -10.95 -9.50
N LYS A 257 -19.65 -10.15 -10.55
CA LYS A 257 -19.37 -10.66 -11.89
C LYS A 257 -17.90 -10.45 -12.22
N PHE A 258 -17.31 -11.40 -12.92
CA PHE A 258 -15.90 -11.33 -13.36
C PHE A 258 -15.58 -10.03 -14.12
N ILE A 259 -16.52 -9.54 -14.93
CA ILE A 259 -16.35 -8.28 -15.65
C ILE A 259 -16.13 -7.08 -14.72
N TYR A 260 -16.70 -7.08 -13.50
CA TYR A 260 -16.47 -5.99 -12.54
C TYR A 260 -15.05 -6.00 -12.00
N THR A 261 -14.46 -7.18 -11.79
CA THR A 261 -13.04 -7.32 -11.42
C THR A 261 -12.15 -6.79 -12.54
N ILE A 262 -12.43 -7.15 -13.81
CA ILE A 262 -11.70 -6.61 -14.96
C ILE A 262 -11.81 -5.09 -15.00
N LEU A 263 -13.01 -4.52 -14.93
CA LEU A 263 -13.23 -3.07 -15.00
C LEU A 263 -12.49 -2.32 -13.90
N LEU A 264 -12.53 -2.80 -12.65
CA LEU A 264 -11.78 -2.18 -11.55
C LEU A 264 -10.28 -2.19 -11.81
N GLN A 265 -9.73 -3.30 -12.30
CA GLN A 265 -8.32 -3.39 -12.62
C GLN A 265 -7.94 -2.48 -13.81
N GLN A 266 -8.81 -2.39 -14.83
CA GLN A 266 -8.58 -1.45 -15.94
C GLN A 266 -8.59 0.01 -15.49
N ILE A 267 -9.51 0.39 -14.59
CA ILE A 267 -9.54 1.72 -13.98
C ILE A 267 -8.24 1.97 -13.19
N SER A 268 -7.78 1.01 -12.41
CA SER A 268 -6.52 1.11 -11.65
C SER A 268 -5.31 1.33 -12.55
N ILE A 269 -5.23 0.63 -13.68
CA ILE A 269 -4.17 0.82 -14.68
C ILE A 269 -4.28 2.21 -15.32
N ALA A 270 -5.48 2.66 -15.65
CA ALA A 270 -5.69 4.00 -16.20
C ALA A 270 -5.25 5.08 -15.22
N ILE A 271 -5.59 4.95 -13.93
CA ILE A 271 -5.14 5.86 -12.86
C ILE A 271 -3.62 5.88 -12.78
N PHE A 272 -2.96 4.72 -12.79
CA PHE A 272 -1.50 4.63 -12.79
C PHE A 272 -0.89 5.39 -13.99
N ILE A 273 -1.40 5.17 -15.20
CA ILE A 273 -0.92 5.82 -16.43
C ILE A 273 -1.14 7.35 -16.36
N LEU A 274 -2.26 7.79 -15.81
CA LEU A 274 -2.53 9.22 -15.61
C LEU A 274 -1.55 9.84 -14.60
N ILE A 275 -1.30 9.17 -13.48
CA ILE A 275 -0.31 9.61 -12.49
C ILE A 275 1.07 9.71 -13.16
N GLU A 276 1.50 8.69 -13.92
CA GLU A 276 2.77 8.71 -14.64
C GLU A 276 2.87 9.89 -15.62
N LYS A 277 1.79 10.16 -16.37
CA LYS A 277 1.74 11.22 -17.38
C LYS A 277 1.81 12.63 -16.78
N PHE A 278 1.17 12.84 -15.63
CA PHE A 278 0.99 14.19 -15.08
C PHE A 278 1.94 14.53 -13.92
N THR A 279 2.75 13.60 -13.43
CA THR A 279 3.62 13.83 -12.29
C THR A 279 5.10 13.58 -12.62
N LEU A 280 6.00 14.18 -11.84
CA LEU A 280 7.45 14.06 -11.98
C LEU A 280 7.94 14.13 -13.45
N LYS A 281 7.42 15.10 -14.21
CA LYS A 281 7.85 15.31 -15.58
C LYS A 281 9.37 15.56 -15.58
N PRO A 282 10.12 14.91 -16.49
CA PRO A 282 11.51 15.31 -16.73
C PRO A 282 11.52 16.75 -17.25
N ASP A 283 12.36 17.57 -16.72
CA ASP A 283 12.66 18.91 -17.22
C ASP A 283 13.31 18.78 -18.60
#